data_dfbe91ea229ca33f5ca31ff21c2326de
#
_entry.id   dfbe91ea229ca33f5ca31ff21c2326de
#
_cell.length_a   1.000
_cell.length_b   1.000
_cell.length_c   1.000
_cell.angle_alpha   90.00
_cell.angle_beta   90.00
_cell.angle_gamma   90.00
#
_symmetry.space_group_name_H-M   'P 1'
#
loop_
_entity.id
_entity.type
_entity.pdbx_description
1 polymer ?
#
loop_
_entity_poly.entity_id
_entity_poly.type
_entity_poly.pdbx_seq_one_letter_code
_entity_poly.pdbx_strand_id
1 'polypeptide(L)'
;MNAPSPSSTGSRVIARIWHGVTDAARADEYADYLERTGARECRATPGNRGVYVLRRIEHDRAEFTFISLWESVDAIRRFAGDDYEKAHYYPEDRDFLLELAPFVEHYDVLAAPGR
;
A
#
# COMPACT_ATOMS: atom_id res chain seq x y z
N MET A 1 -7.42 8.45 -27.33
CA MET A 1 -6.05 8.25 -27.12
C MET A 1 -5.78 7.26 -26.00
N ASN A 2 -4.89 6.38 -26.22
CA ASN A 2 -4.54 5.45 -25.22
C ASN A 2 -3.76 6.07 -24.13
N ALA A 3 -4.18 5.90 -22.93
CA ALA A 3 -3.36 6.20 -21.81
C ALA A 3 -2.22 5.19 -21.78
N PRO A 4 -1.00 5.61 -21.56
CA PRO A 4 0.07 4.64 -21.42
C PRO A 4 -0.17 3.79 -20.18
N SER A 5 0.28 2.57 -20.21
CA SER A 5 0.22 1.77 -18.99
C SER A 5 1.09 2.41 -17.93
N PRO A 6 0.82 2.15 -16.66
CA PRO A 6 1.56 2.78 -15.59
C PRO A 6 3.07 2.61 -15.65
N SER A 7 3.56 1.58 -16.30
CA SER A 7 5.00 1.36 -16.34
C SER A 7 5.65 1.79 -17.63
N SER A 8 4.90 2.42 -18.53
CA SER A 8 5.35 2.54 -19.92
C SER A 8 6.49 3.52 -20.13
N THR A 9 6.66 4.51 -19.31
CA THR A 9 7.64 5.56 -19.59
C THR A 9 8.85 5.53 -18.70
N GLY A 10 8.86 4.79 -17.66
CA GLY A 10 9.98 4.79 -16.74
C GLY A 10 10.11 6.06 -15.91
N SER A 11 9.45 7.15 -16.30
CA SER A 11 9.49 8.37 -15.51
C SER A 11 8.31 8.49 -14.57
N ARG A 12 7.31 7.65 -14.75
CA ARG A 12 6.14 7.67 -13.90
C ARG A 12 6.30 6.67 -12.77
N VAL A 13 5.79 7.11 -11.62
CA VAL A 13 5.71 6.26 -10.45
C VAL A 13 4.27 5.82 -10.31
N ILE A 14 4.07 4.60 -9.87
CA ILE A 14 2.74 4.06 -9.61
C ILE A 14 2.53 4.05 -8.11
N ALA A 15 1.37 4.55 -7.66
CA ALA A 15 0.96 4.46 -6.27
C ALA A 15 0.01 3.28 -6.13
N ARG A 16 0.33 2.38 -5.21
CA ARG A 16 -0.51 1.26 -4.84
C ARG A 16 -1.11 1.58 -3.48
N ILE A 17 -2.44 1.61 -3.39
CA ILE A 17 -3.14 2.09 -2.20
C ILE A 17 -4.03 1.02 -1.61
N TRP A 18 -3.83 0.77 -0.33
CA TRP A 18 -4.63 -0.16 0.45
C TRP A 18 -5.28 0.59 1.62
N HIS A 19 -6.50 0.21 1.95
CA HIS A 19 -7.21 0.77 3.09
C HIS A 19 -7.59 -0.32 4.06
N GLY A 20 -7.52 -0.01 5.34
CA GLY A 20 -7.93 -0.94 6.38
C GLY A 20 -8.46 -0.20 7.61
N VAL A 21 -9.20 -0.91 8.43
CA VAL A 21 -9.82 -0.33 9.63
C VAL A 21 -9.60 -1.25 10.81
N THR A 22 -9.18 -0.66 11.94
CA THR A 22 -9.05 -1.41 13.20
C THR A 22 -9.86 -0.70 14.27
N ASP A 23 -9.99 -1.33 15.43
CA ASP A 23 -10.45 -0.61 16.61
C ASP A 23 -9.42 0.46 16.98
N ALA A 24 -9.89 1.62 17.40
CA ALA A 24 -8.97 2.70 17.79
C ALA A 24 -8.03 2.27 18.91
N ALA A 25 -8.49 1.41 19.81
CA ALA A 25 -7.69 0.93 20.91
C ALA A 25 -6.47 0.13 20.47
N ARG A 26 -6.49 -0.40 19.24
CA ARG A 26 -5.38 -1.20 18.71
C ARG A 26 -4.61 -0.47 17.63
N ALA A 27 -4.86 0.83 17.46
CA ALA A 27 -4.28 1.57 16.34
C ALA A 27 -2.76 1.63 16.39
N ASP A 28 -2.19 1.87 17.58
CA ASP A 28 -0.73 1.96 17.69
C ASP A 28 -0.08 0.61 17.46
N GLU A 29 -0.68 -0.42 17.99
CA GLU A 29 -0.17 -1.78 17.82
C GLU A 29 -0.18 -2.18 16.35
N TYR A 30 -1.26 -1.86 15.65
CA TYR A 30 -1.35 -2.18 14.22
C TYR A 30 -0.39 -1.33 13.40
N ALA A 31 -0.18 -0.08 13.77
CA ALA A 31 0.80 0.76 13.07
C ALA A 31 2.19 0.13 13.15
N ASP A 32 2.58 -0.36 14.32
CA ASP A 32 3.85 -1.07 14.47
C ASP A 32 3.90 -2.33 13.62
N TYR A 33 2.80 -3.05 13.59
CA TYR A 33 2.72 -4.28 12.81
C TYR A 33 2.89 -3.99 11.30
N LEU A 34 2.24 -2.93 10.80
CA LEU A 34 2.38 -2.54 9.40
C LEU A 34 3.82 -2.20 9.06
N GLU A 35 4.51 -1.50 9.98
CA GLU A 35 5.91 -1.13 9.76
C GLU A 35 6.80 -2.37 9.68
N ARG A 36 6.56 -3.34 10.56
CA ARG A 36 7.39 -4.55 10.62
C ARG A 36 7.11 -5.54 9.51
N THR A 37 5.94 -5.44 8.86
CA THR A 37 5.55 -6.38 7.83
C THR A 37 5.49 -5.70 6.48
N GLY A 38 4.33 -5.17 6.11
CA GLY A 38 4.13 -4.64 4.75
C GLY A 38 5.10 -3.54 4.37
N ALA A 39 5.31 -2.58 5.26
CA ALA A 39 6.18 -1.45 4.93
C ALA A 39 7.63 -1.92 4.75
N ARG A 40 8.11 -2.77 5.65
CA ARG A 40 9.47 -3.29 5.53
C ARG A 40 9.64 -4.10 4.26
N GLU A 41 8.69 -4.96 3.97
CA GLU A 41 8.79 -5.82 2.80
C GLU A 41 8.72 -5.01 1.50
N CYS A 42 7.85 -4.00 1.45
CA CYS A 42 7.79 -3.11 0.31
C CYS A 42 9.13 -2.43 0.07
N ARG A 43 9.70 -1.84 1.14
CA ARG A 43 10.97 -1.12 1.00
C ARG A 43 12.12 -2.03 0.56
N ALA A 44 12.05 -3.30 0.90
CA ALA A 44 13.09 -4.25 0.52
C ALA A 44 12.94 -4.76 -0.89
N THR A 45 11.82 -4.50 -1.55
CA THR A 45 11.55 -4.99 -2.88
C THR A 45 12.18 -4.06 -3.92
N PRO A 46 13.00 -4.59 -4.85
CA PRO A 46 13.57 -3.74 -5.90
C PRO A 46 12.49 -3.03 -6.70
N GLY A 47 12.67 -1.74 -6.91
CA GLY A 47 11.71 -0.91 -7.63
C GLY A 47 10.75 -0.16 -6.74
N ASN A 48 10.78 -0.41 -5.43
CA ASN A 48 9.99 0.38 -4.51
C ASN A 48 10.61 1.76 -4.34
N ARG A 49 9.77 2.80 -4.35
CA ARG A 49 10.19 4.19 -4.24
C ARG A 49 9.76 4.83 -2.95
N GLY A 50 9.26 4.05 -2.01
CA GLY A 50 8.87 4.55 -0.70
C GLY A 50 7.49 4.09 -0.29
N VAL A 51 7.17 4.35 0.95
CA VAL A 51 5.91 3.94 1.56
C VAL A 51 5.41 5.06 2.46
N TYR A 52 4.10 5.33 2.40
CA TYR A 52 3.44 6.17 3.38
C TYR A 52 2.43 5.31 4.13
N VAL A 53 2.40 5.44 5.44
CA VAL A 53 1.36 4.85 6.26
C VAL A 53 0.61 5.99 6.91
N LEU A 54 -0.65 6.16 6.55
CA LEU A 54 -1.47 7.24 7.05
C LEU A 54 -2.54 6.66 7.97
N ARG A 55 -2.88 7.42 8.99
CA ARG A 55 -3.89 6.98 9.95
C ARG A 55 -4.78 8.12 10.33
N ARG A 56 -6.07 7.83 10.42
CA ARG A 56 -7.05 8.77 10.97
C ARG A 56 -7.88 8.05 12.00
N ILE A 57 -7.98 8.63 13.19
CA ILE A 57 -8.81 8.05 14.24
C ILE A 57 -10.10 8.83 14.31
N GLU A 58 -11.22 8.11 14.27
CA GLU A 58 -12.53 8.70 14.30
C GLU A 58 -13.39 7.85 15.21
N HIS A 59 -13.79 8.44 16.36
CA HIS A 59 -14.55 7.72 17.37
C HIS A 59 -13.78 6.49 17.85
N ASP A 60 -14.37 5.32 17.74
CA ASP A 60 -13.73 4.08 18.21
C ASP A 60 -12.99 3.33 17.11
N ARG A 61 -12.77 3.96 15.94
CA ARG A 61 -12.13 3.30 14.81
C ARG A 61 -10.89 4.03 14.38
N ALA A 62 -9.94 3.28 13.87
CA ALA A 62 -8.76 3.84 13.22
C ALA A 62 -8.76 3.39 11.77
N GLU A 63 -8.68 4.36 10.87
CA GLU A 63 -8.62 4.10 9.44
C GLU A 63 -7.18 4.25 8.98
N PHE A 64 -6.68 3.25 8.29
CA PHE A 64 -5.31 3.25 7.76
C PHE A 64 -5.34 3.32 6.25
N THR A 65 -4.46 4.13 5.69
CA THR A 65 -4.21 4.16 4.26
C THR A 65 -2.73 3.85 4.06
N PHE A 66 -2.46 2.80 3.32
CA PHE A 66 -1.09 2.35 3.07
C PHE A 66 -0.78 2.62 1.60
N ILE A 67 0.16 3.52 1.35
CA ILE A 67 0.53 3.92 -0.01
C ILE A 67 1.95 3.46 -0.25
N SER A 68 2.14 2.59 -1.24
CA SER A 68 3.47 2.20 -1.67
C SER A 68 3.71 2.73 -3.08
N LEU A 69 4.92 3.22 -3.31
CA LEU A 69 5.28 3.85 -4.57
C LEU A 69 6.25 2.94 -5.32
N TRP A 70 6.03 2.80 -6.62
CA TRP A 70 6.73 1.79 -7.41
C TRP A 70 7.14 2.34 -8.77
N GLU A 71 8.28 1.89 -9.26
CA GLU A 71 8.76 2.36 -10.57
C GLU A 71 8.05 1.66 -11.73
N SER A 72 7.40 0.50 -11.50
CA SER A 72 6.77 -0.24 -12.59
C SER A 72 5.80 -1.27 -12.04
N VAL A 73 4.96 -1.79 -12.92
CA VAL A 73 4.08 -2.92 -12.58
C VAL A 73 4.92 -4.15 -12.26
N ASP A 74 6.01 -4.36 -12.98
CA ASP A 74 6.88 -5.50 -12.70
C ASP A 74 7.42 -5.45 -11.28
N ALA A 75 7.77 -4.26 -10.81
CA ALA A 75 8.22 -4.11 -9.42
C ALA A 75 7.13 -4.47 -8.43
N ILE A 76 5.89 -4.05 -8.73
CA ILE A 76 4.74 -4.40 -7.88
C ILE A 76 4.57 -5.92 -7.84
N ARG A 77 4.73 -6.59 -8.96
CA ARG A 77 4.62 -8.06 -8.99
C ARG A 77 5.67 -8.75 -8.14
N ARG A 78 6.84 -8.18 -8.03
CA ARG A 78 7.87 -8.75 -7.15
C ARG A 78 7.41 -8.79 -5.70
N PHE A 79 6.61 -7.82 -5.30
CA PHE A 79 6.07 -7.75 -3.95
C PHE A 79 4.77 -8.55 -3.81
N ALA A 80 3.84 -8.35 -4.72
CA ALA A 80 2.46 -8.81 -4.56
C ALA A 80 2.11 -10.05 -5.38
N GLY A 81 2.99 -10.46 -6.30
CA GLY A 81 2.70 -11.60 -7.16
C GLY A 81 1.93 -11.19 -8.40
N ASP A 82 1.56 -12.17 -9.21
CA ASP A 82 0.90 -11.90 -10.49
C ASP A 82 -0.48 -11.28 -10.31
N ASP A 83 -1.19 -11.67 -9.25
CA ASP A 83 -2.51 -11.12 -8.95
C ASP A 83 -2.36 -9.84 -8.13
N TYR A 84 -1.60 -8.88 -8.64
CA TYR A 84 -1.21 -7.72 -7.85
C TYR A 84 -2.35 -6.77 -7.54
N GLU A 85 -3.51 -6.93 -8.15
CA GLU A 85 -4.68 -6.13 -7.79
C GLU A 85 -5.31 -6.60 -6.49
N LYS A 86 -4.99 -7.80 -6.05
CA LYS A 86 -5.47 -8.29 -4.77
C LYS A 86 -4.65 -7.74 -3.64
N ALA A 87 -5.30 -7.49 -2.52
CA ALA A 87 -4.60 -7.06 -1.32
C ALA A 87 -3.72 -8.20 -0.81
N HIS A 88 -2.54 -7.84 -0.33
CA HIS A 88 -1.57 -8.81 0.19
C HIS A 88 -1.62 -8.76 1.71
N TYR A 89 -2.10 -9.82 2.33
CA TYR A 89 -2.26 -9.88 3.77
C TYR A 89 -1.24 -10.81 4.41
N TYR A 90 -0.90 -10.49 5.66
CA TYR A 90 -0.04 -11.33 6.49
C TYR A 90 -0.93 -12.06 7.49
N PRO A 91 -0.46 -13.18 8.07
CA PRO A 91 -1.34 -14.00 8.92
C PRO A 91 -2.03 -13.28 10.07
N GLU A 92 -1.33 -12.33 10.71
CA GLU A 92 -1.90 -11.65 11.86
C GLU A 92 -2.79 -10.47 11.51
N ASP A 93 -2.87 -10.08 10.24
CA ASP A 93 -3.77 -9.00 9.84
C ASP A 93 -5.20 -9.25 10.29
N ARG A 94 -5.63 -10.51 10.26
CA ARG A 94 -7.00 -10.87 10.62
C ARG A 94 -7.33 -10.58 12.07
N ASP A 95 -6.31 -10.54 12.93
CA ASP A 95 -6.53 -10.27 14.36
C ASP A 95 -6.79 -8.81 14.61
N PHE A 96 -6.36 -7.93 13.71
CA PHE A 96 -6.50 -6.49 13.86
C PHE A 96 -7.65 -5.92 13.05
N LEU A 97 -7.79 -6.38 11.81
CA LEU A 97 -8.67 -5.73 10.84
C LEU A 97 -10.11 -6.12 11.05
N LEU A 98 -10.98 -5.11 11.06
CA LEU A 98 -12.42 -5.32 11.20
C LEU A 98 -13.01 -5.88 9.92
N GLU A 99 -12.37 -5.60 8.77
CA GLU A 99 -12.71 -6.25 7.50
C GLU A 99 -11.46 -6.35 6.66
N LEU A 100 -11.49 -7.30 5.74
CA LEU A 100 -10.37 -7.54 4.83
C LEU A 100 -10.79 -7.14 3.43
N ALA A 101 -10.36 -5.96 2.99
CA ALA A 101 -10.62 -5.52 1.63
C ALA A 101 -9.93 -6.47 0.66
N PRO A 102 -10.61 -6.98 -0.36
CA PRO A 102 -9.99 -7.97 -1.26
C PRO A 102 -9.04 -7.37 -2.26
N PHE A 103 -9.20 -6.09 -2.59
CA PHE A 103 -8.42 -5.46 -3.65
C PHE A 103 -7.76 -4.18 -3.19
N VAL A 104 -6.70 -3.80 -3.91
CA VAL A 104 -6.04 -2.52 -3.76
C VAL A 104 -6.27 -1.71 -5.04
N GLU A 105 -5.90 -0.44 -5.01
CA GLU A 105 -6.04 0.45 -6.16
C GLU A 105 -4.67 0.92 -6.60
N HIS A 106 -4.52 1.13 -7.90
CA HIS A 106 -3.28 1.62 -8.48
C HIS A 106 -3.54 2.89 -9.25
N TYR A 107 -2.64 3.86 -9.08
CA TYR A 107 -2.75 5.17 -9.73
C TYR A 107 -1.40 5.57 -10.30
N ASP A 108 -1.42 6.29 -11.42
CA ASP A 108 -0.21 6.97 -11.87
C ASP A 108 0.01 8.19 -11.01
N VAL A 109 1.23 8.40 -10.57
CA VAL A 109 1.57 9.62 -9.85
C VAL A 109 1.95 10.67 -10.89
N LEU A 110 1.12 11.70 -11.03
CA LEU A 110 1.35 12.74 -12.03
C LEU A 110 2.19 13.88 -11.48
N ALA A 111 2.17 14.08 -10.18
CA ALA A 111 2.96 15.11 -9.52
C ALA A 111 3.24 14.68 -8.09
N ALA A 112 4.41 15.03 -7.59
CA ALA A 112 4.81 14.67 -6.24
C ALA A 112 5.69 15.76 -5.65
N PRO A 113 5.74 15.90 -4.31
CA PRO A 113 6.60 16.89 -3.69
C PRO A 113 8.06 16.64 -4.02
N GLY A 114 8.84 17.69 -4.11
CA GLY A 114 10.27 17.57 -4.30
C GLY A 114 10.72 17.29 -5.72
N ARG A 115 9.84 17.44 -6.70
CA ARG A 115 10.17 17.12 -8.09
C ARG A 115 10.12 18.32 -8.98
#